data_765b88e3034dfbbf7889b8dea5cc2aee
#
_entry.id   765b88e3034dfbbf7889b8dea5cc2aee
#
_cell.length_a   1.000
_cell.length_b   1.000
_cell.length_c   1.000
_cell.angle_alpha   90.00
_cell.angle_beta   90.00
_cell.angle_gamma   90.00
#
_symmetry.space_group_name_H-M   'P 1'
#
loop_
_entity.id
_entity.type
_entity.pdbx_description
1 polymer ?
#
loop_
_entity_poly.entity_id
_entity_poly.type
_entity_poly.pdbx_seq_one_letter_code
_entity_poly.pdbx_strand_id
1 'polypeptide(L)'
;FDHPMLTESAATLHRPNGVSLGTALPSNELSQELARRLRAETEGEVLFDAPSRGRYATDASIYQIMPVGVLIPKCARDVATAIAIARDLKVPVLPRGGGSSQCGQTTGAALVIDNSKHLRKVLAIDTENRTATVEPGLVLDHLNARLKPHGLWFPVDVSTGAQATLGGMAGNNSCGSRSIAYGNMVHNVLGMRAWLSDGSELDFGTVATASGRVAQIGSFVHALAHEHRAEIIARWPKV
;
A
#
# COMPACT_ATOMS: atom_id res chain seq x y z
N PHE A 1 22.13 -6.87 45.45
CA PHE A 1 20.85 -7.11 44.76
C PHE A 1 21.15 -7.89 43.48
N ASP A 2 21.08 -9.23 43.60
CA ASP A 2 21.34 -10.17 42.51
C ASP A 2 20.13 -10.22 41.58
N HIS A 3 20.32 -9.85 40.31
CA HIS A 3 19.36 -10.11 39.24
C HIS A 3 19.72 -11.43 38.59
N PRO A 4 18.83 -12.41 38.51
CA PRO A 4 19.10 -13.63 37.75
C PRO A 4 19.11 -13.34 36.25
N MET A 5 20.19 -13.75 35.62
CA MET A 5 20.35 -13.76 34.16
C MET A 5 19.26 -14.62 33.54
N LEU A 6 18.42 -14.00 32.71
CA LEU A 6 17.47 -14.72 31.87
C LEU A 6 18.26 -15.47 30.81
N THR A 7 18.29 -16.79 30.93
CA THR A 7 18.77 -17.68 29.86
C THR A 7 17.87 -17.54 28.65
N GLU A 8 18.43 -17.06 27.54
CA GLU A 8 17.76 -17.03 26.23
C GLU A 8 17.38 -18.45 25.81
N SER A 9 16.12 -18.77 25.93
CA SER A 9 15.54 -19.89 25.18
C SER A 9 15.31 -19.39 23.75
N ALA A 10 16.20 -19.74 22.83
CA ALA A 10 16.03 -19.52 21.41
C ALA A 10 14.81 -20.32 20.93
N ALA A 11 13.66 -19.66 20.88
CA ALA A 11 12.49 -20.19 20.21
C ALA A 11 12.80 -20.22 18.70
N THR A 12 13.05 -21.41 18.18
CA THR A 12 13.19 -21.65 16.74
C THR A 12 11.86 -21.29 16.08
N LEU A 13 11.80 -20.11 15.50
CA LEU A 13 10.70 -19.70 14.64
C LEU A 13 10.69 -20.66 13.44
N HIS A 14 9.71 -21.54 13.39
CA HIS A 14 9.46 -22.39 12.23
C HIS A 14 9.10 -21.48 11.07
N ARG A 15 10.05 -21.29 10.13
CA ARG A 15 9.76 -20.64 8.85
C ARG A 15 8.86 -21.59 8.06
N PRO A 16 7.67 -21.14 7.59
CA PRO A 16 6.95 -21.91 6.61
C PRO A 16 7.84 -22.09 5.39
N ASN A 17 7.91 -23.31 4.88
CA ASN A 17 8.77 -23.73 3.80
C ASN A 17 8.79 -22.73 2.63
N GLY A 18 9.96 -22.17 2.35
CA GLY A 18 10.39 -21.86 0.99
C GLY A 18 9.88 -20.55 0.35
N VAL A 19 9.51 -19.52 1.08
CA VAL A 19 9.50 -18.18 0.48
C VAL A 19 10.83 -17.51 0.79
N SER A 20 11.81 -17.79 -0.03
CA SER A 20 12.98 -16.91 -0.17
C SER A 20 12.44 -15.58 -0.67
N LEU A 21 12.40 -14.57 0.18
CA LEU A 21 12.28 -13.18 -0.26
C LEU A 21 13.58 -12.89 -1.03
N GLY A 22 13.55 -13.20 -2.34
CA GLY A 22 14.66 -12.98 -3.23
C GLY A 22 15.01 -11.50 -3.27
N THR A 23 16.06 -11.12 -2.58
CA THR A 23 16.68 -9.78 -2.66
C THR A 23 17.45 -9.60 -3.97
N ALA A 24 17.56 -10.62 -4.80
CA ALA A 24 18.19 -10.56 -6.10
C ALA A 24 17.25 -9.95 -7.13
N LEU A 25 17.76 -8.95 -7.84
CA LEU A 25 17.08 -8.43 -9.03
C LEU A 25 16.89 -9.57 -10.04
N PRO A 26 15.76 -9.61 -10.77
CA PRO A 26 15.55 -10.56 -11.84
C PRO A 26 16.63 -10.43 -12.92
N SER A 27 16.81 -11.49 -13.72
CA SER A 27 17.75 -11.45 -14.83
C SER A 27 17.48 -10.26 -15.75
N ASN A 28 18.51 -9.83 -16.48
CA ASN A 28 18.35 -8.73 -17.44
C ASN A 28 17.29 -9.04 -18.51
N GLU A 29 17.21 -10.29 -18.96
CA GLU A 29 16.21 -10.75 -19.92
C GLU A 29 14.78 -10.62 -19.37
N LEU A 30 14.55 -11.02 -18.12
CA LEU A 30 13.24 -10.91 -17.49
C LEU A 30 12.83 -9.44 -17.31
N SER A 31 13.78 -8.57 -16.96
CA SER A 31 13.54 -7.13 -16.82
C SER A 31 13.21 -6.48 -18.17
N GLN A 32 13.87 -6.91 -19.25
CA GLN A 32 13.59 -6.45 -20.61
C GLN A 32 12.21 -6.91 -21.09
N GLU A 33 11.85 -8.17 -20.83
CA GLU A 33 10.52 -8.70 -21.20
C GLU A 33 9.40 -7.99 -20.44
N LEU A 34 9.58 -7.75 -19.14
CA LEU A 34 8.65 -6.95 -18.34
C LEU A 34 8.47 -5.54 -18.94
N ALA A 35 9.56 -4.85 -19.24
CA ALA A 35 9.53 -3.52 -19.84
C ALA A 35 8.84 -3.52 -21.21
N ARG A 36 9.11 -4.52 -22.05
CA ARG A 36 8.51 -4.69 -23.38
C ARG A 36 6.99 -4.84 -23.28
N ARG A 37 6.54 -5.76 -22.42
CA ARG A 37 5.10 -6.01 -22.22
C ARG A 37 4.38 -4.78 -21.66
N LEU A 38 4.94 -4.14 -20.64
CA LEU A 38 4.34 -2.92 -20.07
C LEU A 38 4.18 -1.82 -21.12
N ARG A 39 5.18 -1.60 -21.99
CA ARG A 39 5.09 -0.61 -23.08
C ARG A 39 4.05 -0.96 -24.12
N ALA A 40 3.84 -2.24 -24.38
CA ALA A 40 2.89 -2.69 -25.40
C ALA A 40 1.43 -2.73 -24.89
N GLU A 41 1.23 -3.01 -23.59
CA GLU A 41 -0.07 -3.36 -23.05
C GLU A 41 -0.64 -2.27 -22.10
N THR A 42 0.13 -1.19 -21.79
CA THR A 42 -0.33 -0.06 -20.95
C THR A 42 -0.12 1.28 -21.64
N GLU A 43 -0.88 2.28 -21.20
CA GLU A 43 -0.71 3.68 -21.62
C GLU A 43 0.25 4.45 -20.71
N GLY A 44 0.66 3.83 -19.59
CA GLY A 44 1.51 4.41 -18.57
C GLY A 44 2.94 4.72 -19.01
N GLU A 45 3.66 5.46 -18.19
CA GLU A 45 5.08 5.74 -18.40
C GLU A 45 5.89 4.56 -17.84
N VAL A 46 6.71 3.93 -18.70
CA VAL A 46 7.50 2.73 -18.35
C VAL A 46 8.97 3.10 -18.25
N LEU A 47 9.52 3.09 -17.04
CA LEU A 47 10.85 3.60 -16.71
C LEU A 47 11.74 2.46 -16.22
N PHE A 48 12.72 2.06 -17.03
CA PHE A 48 13.65 0.96 -16.73
C PHE A 48 15.12 1.36 -16.82
N ASP A 49 15.40 2.60 -17.20
CA ASP A 49 16.75 3.14 -17.15
C ASP A 49 17.26 3.34 -15.72
N ALA A 50 18.57 3.29 -15.53
CA ALA A 50 19.19 3.38 -14.21
C ALA A 50 18.90 4.69 -13.47
N PRO A 51 18.96 5.88 -14.10
CA PRO A 51 18.61 7.14 -13.44
C PRO A 51 17.16 7.19 -12.97
N SER A 52 16.21 6.73 -13.79
CA SER A 52 14.79 6.68 -13.41
C SER A 52 14.54 5.73 -12.24
N ARG A 53 15.09 4.52 -12.30
CA ARG A 53 14.99 3.55 -11.21
C ARG A 53 15.62 4.07 -9.92
N GLY A 54 16.75 4.78 -10.02
CA GLY A 54 17.44 5.40 -8.89
C GLY A 54 16.58 6.38 -8.09
N ARG A 55 15.70 7.13 -8.77
CA ARG A 55 14.73 8.03 -8.09
C ARG A 55 13.71 7.31 -7.24
N TYR A 56 13.45 6.04 -7.52
CA TYR A 56 12.50 5.19 -6.79
C TYR A 56 13.19 4.19 -5.85
N ALA A 57 14.52 4.22 -5.77
CA ALA A 57 15.28 3.34 -4.90
C ALA A 57 15.22 3.76 -3.43
N THR A 58 14.76 4.97 -3.14
CA THR A 58 14.65 5.53 -1.78
C THR A 58 13.24 6.03 -1.52
N ASP A 59 12.91 6.18 -0.25
CA ASP A 59 11.77 6.95 0.27
C ASP A 59 12.28 7.94 1.35
N ALA A 60 11.45 8.36 2.28
CA ALA A 60 11.90 9.22 3.39
C ALA A 60 12.64 8.46 4.51
N SER A 61 12.89 7.16 4.34
CA SER A 61 13.66 6.33 5.27
C SER A 61 15.15 6.32 4.95
N ILE A 62 15.92 5.60 5.75
CA ILE A 62 17.34 5.34 5.53
C ILE A 62 17.60 4.18 4.54
N TYR A 63 16.55 3.48 4.10
CA TYR A 63 16.69 2.31 3.24
C TYR A 63 16.85 2.70 1.78
N GLN A 64 17.66 1.92 1.06
CA GLN A 64 17.86 2.07 -0.38
C GLN A 64 17.83 0.70 -1.04
N ILE A 65 16.84 0.47 -1.90
CA ILE A 65 16.69 -0.79 -2.65
C ILE A 65 16.32 -0.45 -4.09
N MET A 66 17.16 -0.84 -5.05
CA MET A 66 16.92 -0.58 -6.46
C MET A 66 15.71 -1.38 -6.96
N PRO A 67 14.67 -0.74 -7.52
CA PRO A 67 13.55 -1.45 -8.10
C PRO A 67 13.91 -2.15 -9.41
N VAL A 68 13.12 -3.15 -9.80
CA VAL A 68 13.23 -3.82 -11.12
C VAL A 68 12.92 -2.84 -12.24
N GLY A 69 11.88 -2.08 -12.07
CA GLY A 69 11.40 -1.06 -12.99
C GLY A 69 10.29 -0.24 -12.34
N VAL A 70 9.81 0.77 -13.03
CA VAL A 70 8.73 1.64 -12.57
C VAL A 70 7.69 1.78 -13.67
N LEU A 71 6.43 1.64 -13.30
CA LEU A 71 5.28 2.05 -14.10
C LEU A 71 4.60 3.24 -13.42
N ILE A 72 4.31 4.29 -14.18
CA ILE A 72 3.46 5.40 -13.76
C ILE A 72 2.15 5.26 -14.55
N PRO A 73 1.10 4.64 -13.98
CA PRO A 73 -0.14 4.37 -14.69
C PRO A 73 -0.91 5.66 -14.98
N LYS A 74 -1.57 5.74 -16.15
CA LYS A 74 -2.48 6.83 -16.50
C LYS A 74 -3.91 6.55 -16.09
N CYS A 75 -4.27 5.30 -15.94
CA CYS A 75 -5.60 4.87 -15.53
C CYS A 75 -5.56 3.59 -14.70
N ALA A 76 -6.69 3.24 -14.10
CA ALA A 76 -6.84 2.04 -13.29
C ALA A 76 -6.58 0.75 -14.09
N ARG A 77 -6.89 0.73 -15.40
CA ARG A 77 -6.63 -0.40 -16.29
C ARG A 77 -5.13 -0.70 -16.40
N ASP A 78 -4.29 0.33 -16.47
CA ASP A 78 -2.83 0.15 -16.51
C ASP A 78 -2.32 -0.60 -15.26
N VAL A 79 -2.90 -0.30 -14.09
CA VAL A 79 -2.56 -0.98 -12.83
C VAL A 79 -2.93 -2.45 -12.90
N ALA A 80 -4.16 -2.78 -13.34
CA ALA A 80 -4.62 -4.16 -13.48
C ALA A 80 -3.74 -4.95 -14.46
N THR A 81 -3.45 -4.36 -15.62
CA THR A 81 -2.57 -4.94 -16.64
C THR A 81 -1.16 -5.20 -16.10
N ALA A 82 -0.59 -4.22 -15.38
CA ALA A 82 0.74 -4.36 -14.79
C ALA A 82 0.81 -5.49 -13.75
N ILE A 83 -0.22 -5.63 -12.90
CA ILE A 83 -0.31 -6.72 -11.93
C ILE A 83 -0.36 -8.08 -12.66
N ALA A 84 -1.15 -8.19 -13.74
CA ALA A 84 -1.25 -9.41 -14.53
C ALA A 84 0.10 -9.78 -15.15
N ILE A 85 0.78 -8.83 -15.79
CA ILE A 85 2.11 -9.04 -16.39
C ILE A 85 3.14 -9.44 -15.33
N ALA A 86 3.17 -8.73 -14.20
CA ALA A 86 4.12 -9.00 -13.13
C ALA A 86 3.89 -10.40 -12.52
N ARG A 87 2.63 -10.80 -12.35
CA ARG A 87 2.27 -12.15 -11.90
C ARG A 87 2.74 -13.24 -12.87
N ASP A 88 2.49 -13.07 -14.16
CA ASP A 88 2.91 -14.02 -15.20
C ASP A 88 4.43 -14.21 -15.19
N LEU A 89 5.18 -13.12 -15.01
CA LEU A 89 6.63 -13.09 -14.97
C LEU A 89 7.20 -13.36 -13.56
N LYS A 90 6.34 -13.58 -12.55
CA LYS A 90 6.72 -13.80 -11.15
C LYS A 90 7.59 -12.66 -10.57
N VAL A 91 7.34 -11.42 -10.99
CA VAL A 91 7.98 -10.22 -10.48
C VAL A 91 7.13 -9.64 -9.36
N PRO A 92 7.71 -9.36 -8.18
CA PRO A 92 6.97 -8.68 -7.11
C PRO A 92 6.48 -7.29 -7.55
N VAL A 93 5.33 -6.87 -7.02
CA VAL A 93 4.75 -5.54 -7.27
C VAL A 93 4.81 -4.73 -5.97
N LEU A 94 5.15 -3.45 -6.09
CA LEU A 94 5.22 -2.51 -4.97
C LEU A 94 4.43 -1.24 -5.33
N PRO A 95 3.24 -1.03 -4.78
CA PRO A 95 2.51 0.21 -4.97
C PRO A 95 3.21 1.38 -4.26
N ARG A 96 3.23 2.54 -4.90
CA ARG A 96 3.84 3.76 -4.38
C ARG A 96 2.91 4.95 -4.54
N GLY A 97 2.86 5.78 -3.51
CA GLY A 97 2.27 7.10 -3.50
C GLY A 97 3.34 8.19 -3.40
N GLY A 98 3.27 9.07 -2.42
CA GLY A 98 4.21 10.18 -2.23
C GLY A 98 5.63 9.80 -1.80
N GLY A 99 5.89 8.53 -1.46
CA GLY A 99 7.21 8.09 -1.01
C GLY A 99 7.62 8.69 0.34
N SER A 100 6.67 9.13 1.15
CA SER A 100 6.90 9.79 2.45
C SER A 100 7.05 8.82 3.63
N SER A 101 7.09 7.51 3.39
CA SER A 101 7.31 6.50 4.42
C SER A 101 8.70 6.64 5.04
N GLN A 102 8.77 6.51 6.38
CA GLN A 102 10.04 6.53 7.12
C GLN A 102 10.51 5.13 7.55
N CYS A 103 9.78 4.09 7.13
CA CYS A 103 10.07 2.69 7.50
C CYS A 103 10.47 1.83 6.30
N GLY A 104 10.72 2.41 5.12
CA GLY A 104 11.14 1.70 3.92
C GLY A 104 10.03 0.90 3.21
N GLN A 105 8.75 1.13 3.54
CA GLN A 105 7.64 0.37 2.95
C GLN A 105 7.49 0.60 1.44
N THR A 106 8.06 1.66 0.88
CA THR A 106 7.94 2.01 -0.54
C THR A 106 9.25 1.79 -1.32
N THR A 107 10.19 1.03 -0.76
CA THR A 107 11.42 0.60 -1.43
C THR A 107 11.46 -0.92 -1.55
N GLY A 108 11.90 -1.45 -2.70
CA GLY A 108 11.94 -2.90 -2.89
C GLY A 108 12.43 -3.31 -4.28
N ALA A 109 13.00 -4.54 -4.38
CA ALA A 109 13.37 -5.17 -5.64
C ALA A 109 12.11 -5.69 -6.37
N ALA A 110 11.26 -4.78 -6.82
CA ALA A 110 9.93 -5.03 -7.37
C ALA A 110 9.65 -4.14 -8.58
N LEU A 111 8.58 -4.42 -9.31
CA LEU A 111 7.95 -3.43 -10.17
C LEU A 111 7.24 -2.40 -9.30
N VAL A 112 7.73 -1.19 -9.26
CA VAL A 112 7.06 -0.08 -8.58
C VAL A 112 5.92 0.44 -9.45
N ILE A 113 4.73 0.56 -8.89
CA ILE A 113 3.57 1.20 -9.53
C ILE A 113 3.30 2.51 -8.81
N ASP A 114 3.69 3.63 -9.45
CA ASP A 114 3.54 4.96 -8.89
C ASP A 114 2.20 5.59 -9.29
N ASN A 115 1.26 5.61 -8.37
CA ASN A 115 -0.07 6.16 -8.58
C ASN A 115 -0.15 7.69 -8.42
N SER A 116 0.94 8.35 -7.98
CA SER A 116 0.89 9.75 -7.51
C SER A 116 0.78 10.77 -8.64
N LYS A 117 1.16 10.44 -9.88
CA LYS A 117 1.24 11.41 -10.98
C LYS A 117 -0.08 11.65 -11.71
N HIS A 118 -0.80 10.59 -12.04
CA HIS A 118 -2.00 10.68 -12.89
C HIS A 118 -3.29 10.27 -12.18
N LEU A 119 -3.24 9.33 -11.23
CA LEU A 119 -4.42 8.84 -10.51
C LEU A 119 -4.70 9.70 -9.26
N ARG A 120 -5.06 10.98 -9.47
CA ARG A 120 -5.22 11.97 -8.39
C ARG A 120 -6.50 12.81 -8.49
N LYS A 121 -7.56 12.23 -9.05
CA LYS A 121 -8.84 12.93 -9.18
C LYS A 121 -9.68 12.78 -7.92
N VAL A 122 -10.47 13.82 -7.63
CA VAL A 122 -11.68 13.70 -6.81
C VAL A 122 -12.80 13.30 -7.76
N LEU A 123 -13.33 12.10 -7.57
CA LEU A 123 -14.36 11.52 -8.44
C LEU A 123 -15.76 11.99 -8.06
N ALA A 124 -16.01 12.12 -6.74
CA ALA A 124 -17.28 12.62 -6.22
C ALA A 124 -17.07 13.25 -4.83
N ILE A 125 -17.90 14.24 -4.50
CA ILE A 125 -18.07 14.79 -3.15
C ILE A 125 -19.57 14.76 -2.84
N ASP A 126 -19.93 14.10 -1.76
CA ASP A 126 -21.28 14.09 -1.21
C ASP A 126 -21.27 14.89 0.11
N THR A 127 -21.82 16.09 0.06
CA THR A 127 -21.81 17.00 1.19
C THR A 127 -22.85 16.63 2.26
N GLU A 128 -23.93 15.94 1.90
CA GLU A 128 -24.95 15.47 2.84
C GLU A 128 -24.41 14.35 3.71
N ASN A 129 -23.80 13.34 3.08
CA ASN A 129 -23.20 12.20 3.78
C ASN A 129 -21.76 12.47 4.23
N ARG A 130 -21.20 13.63 3.91
CA ARG A 130 -19.82 14.05 4.22
C ARG A 130 -18.80 13.02 3.73
N THR A 131 -18.95 12.53 2.49
CA THR A 131 -18.06 11.56 1.89
C THR A 131 -17.43 12.10 0.62
N ALA A 132 -16.25 11.56 0.28
CA ALA A 132 -15.59 11.82 -0.98
C ALA A 132 -15.06 10.52 -1.57
N THR A 133 -15.26 10.32 -2.87
CA THR A 133 -14.64 9.26 -3.64
C THR A 133 -13.45 9.81 -4.40
N VAL A 134 -12.28 9.22 -4.20
CA VAL A 134 -11.02 9.74 -4.72
C VAL A 134 -10.15 8.65 -5.34
N GLU A 135 -9.27 9.04 -6.25
CA GLU A 135 -8.20 8.18 -6.75
C GLU A 135 -7.05 8.09 -5.74
N PRO A 136 -6.30 6.98 -5.72
CA PRO A 136 -5.31 6.68 -4.67
C PRO A 136 -4.12 7.65 -4.62
N GLY A 137 -3.77 8.26 -5.74
CA GLY A 137 -2.66 9.22 -5.86
C GLY A 137 -3.02 10.66 -5.48
N LEU A 138 -4.25 10.94 -5.08
CA LEU A 138 -4.64 12.27 -4.63
C LEU A 138 -3.92 12.62 -3.32
N VAL A 139 -3.28 13.79 -3.30
CA VAL A 139 -2.56 14.29 -2.12
C VAL A 139 -3.56 14.85 -1.10
N LEU A 140 -3.31 14.64 0.19
CA LEU A 140 -4.19 15.06 1.28
C LEU A 140 -4.53 16.55 1.22
N ASP A 141 -3.55 17.44 1.08
CA ASP A 141 -3.78 18.88 1.03
C ASP A 141 -4.61 19.29 -0.20
N HIS A 142 -4.46 18.56 -1.32
CA HIS A 142 -5.30 18.80 -2.49
C HIS A 142 -6.76 18.38 -2.25
N LEU A 143 -6.98 17.25 -1.53
CA LEU A 143 -8.33 16.89 -1.11
C LEU A 143 -8.93 17.98 -0.21
N ASN A 144 -8.20 18.40 0.82
CA ASN A 144 -8.67 19.42 1.76
C ASN A 144 -8.96 20.77 1.08
N ALA A 145 -8.17 21.14 0.08
CA ALA A 145 -8.46 22.34 -0.73
C ALA A 145 -9.78 22.21 -1.50
N ARG A 146 -10.15 21.01 -1.97
CA ARG A 146 -11.43 20.73 -2.63
C ARG A 146 -12.61 20.67 -1.67
N LEU A 147 -12.39 20.22 -0.44
CA LEU A 147 -13.43 20.11 0.59
C LEU A 147 -13.74 21.46 1.28
N LYS A 148 -12.75 22.34 1.36
CA LYS A 148 -12.85 23.63 2.06
C LYS A 148 -14.04 24.51 1.64
N PRO A 149 -14.40 24.66 0.36
CA PRO A 149 -15.59 25.43 -0.05
C PRO A 149 -16.91 24.89 0.51
N HIS A 150 -16.96 23.63 0.90
CA HIS A 150 -18.11 22.96 1.50
C HIS A 150 -18.08 22.96 3.04
N GLY A 151 -17.13 23.66 3.67
CA GLY A 151 -16.93 23.63 5.12
C GLY A 151 -16.45 22.27 5.66
N LEU A 152 -15.92 21.41 4.80
CA LEU A 152 -15.47 20.06 5.11
C LEU A 152 -13.95 19.96 5.03
N TRP A 153 -13.39 18.92 5.67
CA TRP A 153 -11.99 18.53 5.60
C TRP A 153 -11.82 17.07 5.98
N PHE A 154 -10.75 16.44 5.50
CA PHE A 154 -10.43 15.07 5.86
C PHE A 154 -9.54 15.05 7.11
N PRO A 155 -9.94 14.36 8.20
CA PRO A 155 -9.40 14.65 9.54
C PRO A 155 -8.11 13.90 9.89
N VAL A 156 -7.56 13.08 9.00
CA VAL A 156 -6.28 12.40 9.24
C VAL A 156 -5.14 13.32 8.82
N ASP A 157 -4.61 14.07 9.76
CA ASP A 157 -3.66 15.18 9.55
C ASP A 157 -2.20 14.75 9.64
N VAL A 158 -1.75 13.90 8.71
CA VAL A 158 -0.34 13.50 8.65
C VAL A 158 0.59 14.70 8.45
N SER A 159 1.79 14.67 9.04
CA SER A 159 2.78 15.75 8.95
C SER A 159 3.25 16.03 7.50
N THR A 160 3.13 15.05 6.63
CA THR A 160 3.50 15.14 5.21
C THR A 160 2.28 15.39 4.31
N GLY A 161 1.26 16.11 4.79
CA GLY A 161 0.00 16.36 4.08
C GLY A 161 0.17 16.91 2.66
N ALA A 162 1.24 17.68 2.41
CA ALA A 162 1.58 18.21 1.09
C ALA A 162 2.11 17.16 0.09
N GLN A 163 2.47 15.95 0.54
CA GLN A 163 3.03 14.88 -0.29
C GLN A 163 2.26 13.55 -0.13
N ALA A 164 1.75 13.27 1.06
CA ALA A 164 1.07 12.01 1.36
C ALA A 164 -0.17 11.82 0.49
N THR A 165 -0.26 10.68 -0.18
CA THR A 165 -1.40 10.34 -1.03
C THR A 165 -2.42 9.51 -0.27
N LEU A 166 -3.72 9.65 -0.59
CA LEU A 166 -4.80 8.96 0.13
C LEU A 166 -4.65 7.44 0.10
N GLY A 167 -4.24 6.86 -1.05
CA GLY A 167 -3.98 5.43 -1.16
C GLY A 167 -2.79 4.98 -0.31
N GLY A 168 -1.71 5.78 -0.26
CA GLY A 168 -0.56 5.51 0.60
C GLY A 168 -0.92 5.61 2.08
N MET A 169 -1.70 6.63 2.46
CA MET A 169 -2.23 6.79 3.82
C MET A 169 -3.10 5.61 4.23
N ALA A 170 -3.98 5.12 3.34
CA ALA A 170 -4.82 3.94 3.60
C ALA A 170 -3.98 2.68 3.79
N GLY A 171 -3.02 2.41 2.89
CA GLY A 171 -2.13 1.24 2.99
C GLY A 171 -1.25 1.24 4.25
N ASN A 172 -0.91 2.41 4.77
CA ASN A 172 -0.13 2.58 6.00
C ASN A 172 -1.00 2.68 7.27
N ASN A 173 -2.32 2.72 7.16
CA ASN A 173 -3.23 3.08 8.25
C ASN A 173 -2.76 4.36 8.98
N SER A 174 -2.43 5.39 8.21
CA SER A 174 -1.81 6.61 8.71
C SER A 174 -2.63 7.29 9.81
N CYS A 175 -1.93 7.95 10.72
CA CYS A 175 -2.48 8.78 11.77
C CYS A 175 -1.80 10.15 11.79
N GLY A 176 -2.36 11.09 12.54
CA GLY A 176 -1.80 12.41 12.76
C GLY A 176 -2.04 12.88 14.18
N SER A 177 -1.66 14.11 14.48
CA SER A 177 -1.78 14.70 15.82
C SER A 177 -3.22 14.73 16.34
N ARG A 178 -4.20 14.80 15.43
CA ARG A 178 -5.64 14.85 15.76
C ARG A 178 -6.30 13.47 15.82
N SER A 179 -5.54 12.39 15.62
CA SER A 179 -6.11 11.03 15.61
C SER A 179 -6.69 10.59 16.94
N ILE A 180 -6.31 11.22 18.07
CA ILE A 180 -6.98 11.03 19.36
C ILE A 180 -8.46 11.39 19.28
N ALA A 181 -8.81 12.46 18.54
CA ALA A 181 -10.20 12.92 18.38
C ALA A 181 -10.90 12.27 17.19
N TYR A 182 -10.19 12.06 16.09
CA TYR A 182 -10.81 11.71 14.80
C TYR A 182 -10.44 10.32 14.29
N GLY A 183 -9.57 9.60 14.99
CA GLY A 183 -9.10 8.26 14.57
C GLY A 183 -8.04 8.29 13.46
N ASN A 184 -7.67 7.11 13.02
CA ASN A 184 -6.72 6.85 11.94
C ASN A 184 -7.46 6.65 10.61
N MET A 185 -6.73 6.29 9.55
CA MET A 185 -7.32 6.00 8.25
C MET A 185 -8.44 4.94 8.31
N VAL A 186 -8.24 3.84 9.06
CA VAL A 186 -9.25 2.77 9.19
C VAL A 186 -10.60 3.26 9.71
N HIS A 187 -10.63 4.33 10.50
CA HIS A 187 -11.89 4.93 11.02
C HIS A 187 -12.53 5.90 10.04
N ASN A 188 -11.78 6.37 9.02
CA ASN A 188 -12.19 7.41 8.09
C ASN A 188 -12.31 6.94 6.65
N VAL A 189 -12.03 5.66 6.36
CA VAL A 189 -12.22 5.03 5.06
C VAL A 189 -13.44 4.13 5.12
N LEU A 190 -14.49 4.48 4.37
CA LEU A 190 -15.74 3.74 4.34
C LEU A 190 -15.67 2.51 3.42
N GLY A 191 -14.80 2.55 2.44
CA GLY A 191 -14.59 1.44 1.51
C GLY A 191 -13.44 1.74 0.55
N MET A 192 -12.96 0.69 -0.11
CA MET A 192 -11.97 0.83 -1.17
C MET A 192 -12.14 -0.27 -2.22
N ARG A 193 -11.90 0.09 -3.47
CA ARG A 193 -11.73 -0.86 -4.56
C ARG A 193 -10.25 -1.13 -4.74
N ALA A 194 -9.86 -2.41 -4.68
CA ALA A 194 -8.46 -2.81 -4.73
C ALA A 194 -8.24 -4.03 -5.63
N TRP A 195 -7.06 -4.13 -6.22
CA TRP A 195 -6.58 -5.34 -6.87
C TRP A 195 -5.73 -6.15 -5.90
N LEU A 196 -6.01 -7.45 -5.85
CA LEU A 196 -5.19 -8.40 -5.10
C LEU A 196 -4.02 -8.90 -5.96
N SER A 197 -3.08 -9.57 -5.32
CA SER A 197 -1.89 -10.15 -5.98
C SER A 197 -2.22 -11.21 -7.04
N ASP A 198 -3.42 -11.84 -6.97
CA ASP A 198 -3.92 -12.77 -7.96
C ASP A 198 -4.60 -12.07 -9.17
N GLY A 199 -4.64 -10.74 -9.18
CA GLY A 199 -5.25 -9.93 -10.22
C GLY A 199 -6.75 -9.73 -10.05
N SER A 200 -7.39 -10.31 -9.02
CA SER A 200 -8.81 -10.07 -8.76
C SER A 200 -9.05 -8.64 -8.28
N GLU A 201 -10.09 -8.00 -8.80
CA GLU A 201 -10.57 -6.71 -8.34
C GLU A 201 -11.68 -6.93 -7.31
N LEU A 202 -11.54 -6.37 -6.14
CA LEU A 202 -12.51 -6.49 -5.04
C LEU A 202 -12.90 -5.11 -4.50
N ASP A 203 -14.16 -5.01 -4.10
CA ASP A 203 -14.71 -3.86 -3.39
C ASP A 203 -14.82 -4.19 -1.91
N PHE A 204 -14.00 -3.51 -1.09
CA PHE A 204 -14.01 -3.61 0.35
C PHE A 204 -14.90 -2.49 0.93
N GLY A 205 -16.20 -2.58 0.69
CA GLY A 205 -17.21 -1.69 1.26
C GLY A 205 -17.62 -2.09 2.68
N THR A 206 -18.92 -2.04 2.96
CA THR A 206 -19.46 -2.37 4.28
C THR A 206 -19.34 -3.87 4.56
N VAL A 207 -18.58 -4.25 5.58
CA VAL A 207 -18.33 -5.66 5.97
C VAL A 207 -19.62 -6.42 6.24
N ALA A 208 -20.65 -5.75 6.78
CA ALA A 208 -21.94 -6.37 7.09
C ALA A 208 -22.68 -6.92 5.85
N THR A 209 -22.39 -6.41 4.67
CA THR A 209 -23.00 -6.84 3.40
C THR A 209 -22.01 -7.58 2.50
N ALA A 210 -20.81 -7.89 2.99
CA ALA A 210 -19.78 -8.56 2.22
C ALA A 210 -20.23 -9.96 1.78
N SER A 211 -19.99 -10.29 0.52
CA SER A 211 -20.29 -11.59 -0.07
C SER A 211 -19.08 -12.14 -0.83
N GLY A 212 -19.16 -13.40 -1.24
CA GLY A 212 -18.14 -14.04 -2.07
C GLY A 212 -16.75 -13.99 -1.42
N ARG A 213 -15.74 -13.57 -2.19
CA ARG A 213 -14.32 -13.58 -1.76
C ARG A 213 -14.02 -12.58 -0.63
N VAL A 214 -14.68 -11.44 -0.60
CA VAL A 214 -14.51 -10.45 0.49
C VAL A 214 -14.95 -11.04 1.82
N ALA A 215 -16.11 -11.73 1.85
CA ALA A 215 -16.58 -12.43 3.03
C ALA A 215 -15.62 -13.56 3.46
N GLN A 216 -15.09 -14.33 2.51
CA GLN A 216 -14.09 -15.36 2.79
C GLN A 216 -12.82 -14.79 3.44
N ILE A 217 -12.28 -13.68 2.91
CA ILE A 217 -11.13 -12.99 3.48
C ILE A 217 -11.45 -12.51 4.90
N GLY A 218 -12.60 -11.88 5.10
CA GLY A 218 -13.05 -11.43 6.41
C GLY A 218 -13.13 -12.58 7.41
N SER A 219 -13.80 -13.67 7.05
CA SER A 219 -13.91 -14.87 7.89
C SER A 219 -12.56 -15.48 8.23
N PHE A 220 -11.64 -15.54 7.25
CA PHE A 220 -10.27 -16.02 7.49
C PHE A 220 -9.52 -15.16 8.50
N VAL A 221 -9.57 -13.83 8.34
CA VAL A 221 -8.89 -12.90 9.27
C VAL A 221 -9.47 -13.00 10.68
N HIS A 222 -10.78 -13.11 10.80
CA HIS A 222 -11.44 -13.33 12.10
C HIS A 222 -11.04 -14.66 12.75
N ALA A 223 -11.03 -15.75 11.99
CA ALA A 223 -10.59 -17.05 12.48
C ALA A 223 -9.14 -17.01 12.96
N LEU A 224 -8.25 -16.43 12.17
CA LEU A 224 -6.82 -16.26 12.52
C LEU A 224 -6.64 -15.44 13.80
N ALA A 225 -7.36 -14.33 13.95
CA ALA A 225 -7.30 -13.51 15.14
C ALA A 225 -7.82 -14.24 16.38
N HIS A 226 -8.84 -15.08 16.22
CA HIS A 226 -9.38 -15.91 17.30
C HIS A 226 -8.41 -17.02 17.71
N GLU A 227 -7.85 -17.75 16.74
CA GLU A 227 -6.88 -18.82 16.95
C GLU A 227 -5.63 -18.35 17.69
N HIS A 228 -5.08 -17.20 17.29
CA HIS A 228 -3.87 -16.63 17.88
C HIS A 228 -4.13 -15.62 19.00
N ARG A 229 -5.35 -15.51 19.50
CA ARG A 229 -5.75 -14.50 20.49
C ARG A 229 -4.85 -14.44 21.72
N ALA A 230 -4.50 -15.59 22.28
CA ALA A 230 -3.66 -15.67 23.48
C ALA A 230 -2.24 -15.12 23.21
N GLU A 231 -1.66 -15.47 22.07
CA GLU A 231 -0.34 -15.00 21.65
C GLU A 231 -0.36 -13.48 21.35
N ILE A 232 -1.39 -13.00 20.66
CA ILE A 232 -1.58 -11.57 20.40
C ILE A 232 -1.64 -10.79 21.70
N ILE A 233 -2.45 -11.22 22.68
CA ILE A 233 -2.57 -10.55 23.97
C ILE A 233 -1.25 -10.59 24.77
N ALA A 234 -0.51 -11.70 24.69
CA ALA A 234 0.74 -11.87 25.42
C ALA A 234 1.89 -11.02 24.86
N ARG A 235 1.95 -10.87 23.52
CA ARG A 235 3.08 -10.22 22.82
C ARG A 235 2.82 -8.76 22.45
N TRP A 236 1.56 -8.36 22.26
CA TRP A 236 1.25 -6.98 21.91
C TRP A 236 1.41 -6.04 23.10
N PRO A 237 1.98 -4.85 22.91
CA PRO A 237 2.07 -3.88 23.99
C PRO A 237 0.67 -3.54 24.51
N LYS A 238 0.52 -3.55 25.82
CA LYS A 238 -0.67 -3.02 26.48
C LYS A 238 -0.49 -1.51 26.56
N VAL A 239 -1.36 -0.77 25.92
CA VAL A 239 -1.42 0.69 25.97
C VAL A 239 -2.43 1.07 27.04
#